data_5dfd011069204475604dd855f05864aa
#
_entry.id   5dfd011069204475604dd855f05864aa
#
_cell.length_a   1.000
_cell.length_b   1.000
_cell.length_c   1.000
_cell.angle_alpha   90.00
_cell.angle_beta   90.00
_cell.angle_gamma   90.00
#
_symmetry.space_group_name_H-M   'P 1'
#
loop_
_entity.id
_entity.type
_entity.pdbx_description
1 polymer ?
#
loop_
_entity_poly.entity_id
_entity_poly.type
_entity_poly.pdbx_seq_one_letter_code
_entity_poly.pdbx_strand_id
1 'polypeptide(L)'
;MPSVAVDYPDLNTSSEKIRMTINQKTDSDRLIIGEQSYSSRLLVGTGKYRDLEQTAQAIEASGAEIVTVAIRRTNIGQNRDEPSLLDVISPDKYTILPNTAGCYDADSAVRTCQLARELLDGRSLVKLEVLGDKKTLYPDITATLEATEKLIKDGFQVMVYTTDDPVMAKRFEELGCIAVMPLAAPIGSGLGIRNPYNIRTIVENANVPVLVDAGVGTASDATIAMELGCDGVLMNTAIAEAKNPVLMASAMKKAIEAGREAYLAGRMPRRAYASASSPIDGSFF
;
A
#
# COMPACT_ATOMS: atom_id res chain seq x y z
N MET A 1 -13.05 6.54 -64.41
CA MET A 1 -13.25 5.78 -63.18
C MET A 1 -13.12 6.79 -62.04
N PRO A 2 -14.13 7.01 -61.20
CA PRO A 2 -14.00 7.94 -60.07
C PRO A 2 -13.21 7.28 -58.95
N SER A 3 -12.22 8.01 -58.39
CA SER A 3 -11.43 7.62 -57.24
C SER A 3 -12.33 7.62 -56.00
N VAL A 4 -12.47 6.48 -55.36
CA VAL A 4 -13.10 6.37 -54.03
C VAL A 4 -12.10 6.88 -53.02
N ALA A 5 -12.36 8.06 -52.46
CA ALA A 5 -11.63 8.53 -51.25
C ALA A 5 -12.05 7.66 -50.07
N VAL A 6 -11.11 6.95 -49.51
CA VAL A 6 -11.33 6.23 -48.24
C VAL A 6 -11.15 7.25 -47.13
N ASP A 7 -12.25 7.59 -46.49
CA ASP A 7 -12.25 8.44 -45.30
C ASP A 7 -11.68 7.63 -44.12
N TYR A 8 -10.47 7.96 -43.67
CA TYR A 8 -9.91 7.40 -42.46
C TYR A 8 -10.46 8.16 -41.24
N PRO A 9 -11.03 7.47 -40.25
CA PRO A 9 -11.49 8.14 -39.04
C PRO A 9 -10.33 8.84 -38.34
N ASP A 10 -10.59 10.07 -37.90
CA ASP A 10 -9.64 10.98 -37.27
C ASP A 10 -9.02 10.31 -36.02
N LEU A 11 -7.75 9.91 -36.08
CA LEU A 11 -7.01 9.21 -35.04
C LEU A 11 -6.93 10.02 -33.73
N ASN A 12 -7.08 11.35 -33.82
CA ASN A 12 -7.09 12.24 -32.65
C ASN A 12 -8.35 12.07 -31.79
N THR A 13 -9.52 11.93 -32.38
CA THR A 13 -10.78 11.76 -31.64
C THR A 13 -10.88 10.41 -30.90
N SER A 14 -10.24 9.37 -31.47
CA SER A 14 -10.16 8.05 -30.80
C SER A 14 -9.22 8.07 -29.59
N SER A 15 -8.08 8.71 -29.68
CA SER A 15 -7.12 8.80 -28.56
C SER A 15 -7.62 9.69 -27.42
N GLU A 16 -8.37 10.77 -27.72
CA GLU A 16 -9.02 11.60 -26.71
C GLU A 16 -10.16 10.87 -26.00
N LYS A 17 -11.01 10.12 -26.73
CA LYS A 17 -12.05 9.29 -26.12
C LYS A 17 -11.48 8.19 -25.24
N ILE A 18 -10.38 7.54 -25.65
CA ILE A 18 -9.69 6.53 -24.85
C ILE A 18 -9.12 7.17 -23.59
N ARG A 19 -8.45 8.33 -23.69
CA ARG A 19 -7.94 9.08 -22.53
C ARG A 19 -9.06 9.53 -21.59
N MET A 20 -10.19 10.03 -22.08
CA MET A 20 -11.36 10.36 -21.27
C MET A 20 -11.94 9.14 -20.57
N THR A 21 -12.04 7.99 -21.23
CA THR A 21 -12.55 6.76 -20.63
C THR A 21 -11.61 6.21 -19.54
N ILE A 22 -10.29 6.29 -19.75
CA ILE A 22 -9.29 5.91 -18.76
C ILE A 22 -9.35 6.87 -17.57
N ASN A 23 -9.36 8.19 -17.81
CA ASN A 23 -9.42 9.19 -16.74
C ASN A 23 -10.73 9.11 -15.93
N GLN A 24 -11.89 8.86 -16.56
CA GLN A 24 -13.15 8.67 -15.84
C GLN A 24 -13.17 7.40 -14.96
N LYS A 25 -12.49 6.31 -15.39
CA LYS A 25 -12.34 5.11 -14.57
C LYS A 25 -11.38 5.32 -13.39
N THR A 26 -10.31 6.08 -13.59
CA THR A 26 -9.34 6.38 -12.51
C THR A 26 -9.94 7.31 -11.45
N ASP A 27 -10.84 8.22 -11.81
CA ASP A 27 -11.51 9.09 -10.84
C ASP A 27 -12.52 8.34 -9.96
N SER A 28 -13.06 7.21 -10.40
CA SER A 28 -13.99 6.37 -9.64
C SER A 28 -13.29 5.27 -8.82
N ASP A 29 -12.03 4.93 -9.14
CA ASP A 29 -11.26 3.86 -8.47
C ASP A 29 -10.25 4.43 -7.48
N ARG A 30 -10.73 5.03 -6.39
CA ARG A 30 -9.90 5.59 -5.32
C ARG A 30 -9.72 4.62 -4.16
N LEU A 31 -8.60 4.74 -3.45
CA LEU A 31 -8.40 4.04 -2.18
C LEU A 31 -9.17 4.79 -1.09
N ILE A 32 -10.09 4.10 -0.42
CA ILE A 32 -10.85 4.67 0.70
C ILE A 32 -10.32 4.06 2.00
N ILE A 33 -9.89 4.91 2.95
CA ILE A 33 -9.49 4.49 4.29
C ILE A 33 -10.26 5.35 5.29
N GLY A 34 -11.15 4.73 6.06
CA GLY A 34 -12.12 5.45 6.87
C GLY A 34 -13.00 6.35 5.99
N GLU A 35 -13.02 7.64 6.28
CA GLU A 35 -13.77 8.64 5.49
C GLU A 35 -12.91 9.34 4.43
N GLN A 36 -11.62 9.04 4.36
CA GLN A 36 -10.68 9.69 3.45
C GLN A 36 -10.51 8.93 2.14
N SER A 37 -10.33 9.68 1.06
CA SER A 37 -10.20 9.17 -0.30
C SER A 37 -8.84 9.57 -0.89
N TYR A 38 -8.10 8.59 -1.39
CA TYR A 38 -6.73 8.75 -1.91
C TYR A 38 -6.65 8.30 -3.36
N SER A 39 -5.89 9.01 -4.17
CA SER A 39 -5.57 8.63 -5.55
C SER A 39 -4.44 7.61 -5.60
N SER A 40 -3.49 7.72 -4.68
CA SER A 40 -2.38 6.78 -4.57
C SER A 40 -2.78 5.55 -3.75
N ARG A 41 -2.41 4.37 -4.25
CA ARG A 41 -2.52 3.08 -3.54
C ARG A 41 -1.18 2.64 -2.94
N LEU A 42 -0.15 3.49 -3.07
CA LEU A 42 1.16 3.31 -2.47
C LEU A 42 1.25 4.12 -1.18
N LEU A 43 1.53 3.46 -0.06
CA LEU A 43 1.88 4.06 1.22
C LEU A 43 3.38 3.88 1.44
N VAL A 44 4.06 4.90 1.97
CA VAL A 44 5.53 4.87 2.12
C VAL A 44 5.96 5.16 3.55
N GLY A 45 6.95 4.40 4.04
CA GLY A 45 7.61 4.65 5.32
C GLY A 45 8.75 5.67 5.20
N THR A 46 9.19 6.18 6.35
CA THR A 46 10.20 7.24 6.46
C THR A 46 11.54 6.78 7.05
N GLY A 47 11.66 5.49 7.37
CA GLY A 47 12.88 4.95 7.99
C GLY A 47 13.96 4.58 6.97
N LYS A 48 15.23 4.51 7.44
CA LYS A 48 16.40 3.98 6.71
C LYS A 48 16.93 4.82 5.54
N TYR A 49 16.33 5.92 5.20
CA TYR A 49 16.92 6.87 4.25
C TYR A 49 18.19 7.50 4.85
N ARG A 50 19.06 7.98 3.99
CA ARG A 50 20.33 8.59 4.40
C ARG A 50 20.11 9.88 5.20
N ASP A 51 19.15 10.68 4.79
CA ASP A 51 18.84 11.99 5.35
C ASP A 51 17.38 12.40 5.05
N LEU A 52 16.91 13.51 5.63
CA LEU A 52 15.56 14.03 5.43
C LEU A 52 15.30 14.49 4.00
N GLU A 53 16.31 14.99 3.30
CA GLU A 53 16.20 15.42 1.90
C GLU A 53 15.91 14.23 0.99
N GLN A 54 16.68 13.15 1.11
CA GLN A 54 16.44 11.92 0.35
C GLN A 54 15.08 11.31 0.69
N THR A 55 14.65 11.38 1.96
CA THR A 55 13.32 10.94 2.38
C THR A 55 12.24 11.71 1.63
N ALA A 56 12.31 13.04 1.63
CA ALA A 56 11.34 13.89 0.95
C ALA A 56 11.32 13.64 -0.57
N GLN A 57 12.49 13.54 -1.21
CA GLN A 57 12.59 13.25 -2.65
C GLN A 57 11.99 11.89 -3.03
N ALA A 58 12.24 10.86 -2.22
CA ALA A 58 11.69 9.52 -2.47
C ALA A 58 10.17 9.48 -2.29
N ILE A 59 9.64 10.13 -1.25
CA ILE A 59 8.20 10.23 -1.01
C ILE A 59 7.52 11.00 -2.15
N GLU A 60 8.08 12.12 -2.58
CA GLU A 60 7.56 12.87 -3.72
C GLU A 60 7.53 12.03 -5.00
N ALA A 61 8.62 11.33 -5.32
CA ALA A 61 8.75 10.48 -6.49
C ALA A 61 7.78 9.27 -6.45
N SER A 62 7.42 8.79 -5.26
CA SER A 62 6.47 7.70 -5.06
C SER A 62 5.03 8.11 -5.36
N GLY A 63 4.71 9.41 -5.30
CA GLY A 63 3.35 9.91 -5.38
C GLY A 63 2.44 9.46 -4.23
N ALA A 64 3.01 8.98 -3.13
CA ALA A 64 2.24 8.57 -1.96
C ALA A 64 1.55 9.77 -1.30
N GLU A 65 0.32 9.58 -0.88
CA GLU A 65 -0.47 10.57 -0.13
C GLU A 65 -0.51 10.23 1.37
N ILE A 66 -0.20 8.98 1.73
CA ILE A 66 -0.10 8.50 3.11
C ILE A 66 1.35 8.12 3.41
N VAL A 67 1.89 8.73 4.48
CA VAL A 67 3.27 8.51 4.90
C VAL A 67 3.29 7.98 6.33
N THR A 68 3.88 6.80 6.54
CA THR A 68 3.93 6.20 7.87
C THR A 68 5.19 6.61 8.63
N VAL A 69 5.02 6.89 9.91
CA VAL A 69 6.05 7.41 10.81
C VAL A 69 6.13 6.59 12.10
N ALA A 70 7.32 6.07 12.39
CA ALA A 70 7.58 5.33 13.62
C ALA A 70 7.77 6.32 14.81
N ILE A 71 6.72 6.51 15.61
CA ILE A 71 6.67 7.50 16.69
C ILE A 71 7.82 7.37 17.69
N ARG A 72 8.21 6.15 18.02
CA ARG A 72 9.29 5.88 18.97
C ARG A 72 10.71 6.14 18.44
N ARG A 73 10.86 6.36 17.14
CA ARG A 73 12.16 6.42 16.45
C ARG A 73 12.38 7.71 15.69
N THR A 74 11.35 8.53 15.54
CA THR A 74 11.39 9.70 14.67
C THR A 74 10.94 10.93 15.44
N ASN A 75 11.72 12.02 15.35
CA ASN A 75 11.31 13.30 15.87
C ASN A 75 10.23 13.91 14.98
N ILE A 76 9.03 14.10 15.53
CA ILE A 76 7.89 14.79 14.93
C ILE A 76 7.44 15.97 15.78
N GLY A 77 8.38 16.54 16.58
CA GLY A 77 8.16 17.68 17.47
C GLY A 77 8.38 17.39 18.96
N GLN A 78 8.70 16.14 19.33
CA GLN A 78 9.01 15.76 20.72
C GLN A 78 10.30 16.43 21.22
N ASN A 79 11.29 16.59 20.34
CA ASN A 79 12.56 17.27 20.63
C ASN A 79 12.65 18.54 19.77
N ARG A 80 12.56 19.72 20.39
CA ARG A 80 12.61 21.01 19.72
C ARG A 80 14.01 21.42 19.27
N ASP A 81 15.04 20.78 19.79
CA ASP A 81 16.44 21.08 19.49
C ASP A 81 16.95 20.26 18.27
N GLU A 82 16.15 19.35 17.75
CA GLU A 82 16.47 18.53 16.60
C GLU A 82 15.50 18.78 15.43
N PRO A 83 15.96 18.64 14.17
CA PRO A 83 15.09 18.73 13.00
C PRO A 83 13.89 17.79 13.11
N SER A 84 12.70 18.30 12.82
CA SER A 84 11.50 17.47 12.77
C SER A 84 11.32 16.87 11.37
N LEU A 85 10.88 15.62 11.32
CA LEU A 85 10.46 15.02 10.04
C LEU A 85 9.32 15.82 9.40
N LEU A 86 8.44 16.42 10.23
CA LEU A 86 7.30 17.20 9.74
C LEU A 86 7.71 18.50 9.05
N ASP A 87 8.97 18.98 9.21
CA ASP A 87 9.50 20.13 8.48
C ASP A 87 9.64 19.83 6.97
N VAL A 88 9.83 18.56 6.61
CA VAL A 88 10.00 18.13 5.21
C VAL A 88 8.83 17.29 4.69
N ILE A 89 8.05 16.66 5.59
CA ILE A 89 6.85 15.87 5.29
C ILE A 89 5.66 16.53 5.98
N SER A 90 5.17 17.62 5.35
CA SER A 90 4.10 18.45 5.96
C SER A 90 2.78 17.69 6.08
N PRO A 91 2.12 17.73 7.27
CA PRO A 91 0.77 17.20 7.47
C PRO A 91 -0.33 17.91 6.64
N ASP A 92 -0.03 19.06 6.05
CA ASP A 92 -0.93 19.77 5.12
C ASP A 92 -0.94 19.11 3.72
N LYS A 93 0.16 18.44 3.35
CA LYS A 93 0.31 17.76 2.07
C LYS A 93 0.05 16.26 2.16
N TYR A 94 0.43 15.65 3.27
CA TYR A 94 0.40 14.21 3.45
C TYR A 94 -0.46 13.81 4.65
N THR A 95 -1.17 12.70 4.52
CA THR A 95 -1.75 12.05 5.68
C THR A 95 -0.63 11.35 6.44
N ILE A 96 -0.31 11.84 7.64
CA ILE A 96 0.65 11.20 8.52
C ILE A 96 -0.02 10.01 9.19
N LEU A 97 0.55 8.81 8.99
CA LEU A 97 0.11 7.56 9.58
C LEU A 97 1.13 7.13 10.64
N PRO A 98 0.94 7.51 11.92
CA PRO A 98 1.82 7.07 12.98
C PRO A 98 1.74 5.56 13.19
N ASN A 99 2.87 4.91 13.46
CA ASN A 99 2.91 3.49 13.72
C ASN A 99 3.60 3.16 15.04
N THR A 100 3.31 1.98 15.55
CA THR A 100 3.83 1.45 16.81
C THR A 100 5.04 0.54 16.62
N ALA A 101 5.81 0.75 15.55
CA ALA A 101 7.00 -0.04 15.24
C ALA A 101 7.96 -0.15 16.42
N GLY A 102 8.32 -1.38 16.78
CA GLY A 102 9.19 -1.68 17.92
C GLY A 102 8.47 -1.78 19.27
N CYS A 103 7.15 -1.88 19.29
CA CYS A 103 6.39 -2.33 20.46
C CYS A 103 6.30 -3.87 20.48
N TYR A 104 6.50 -4.46 21.65
CA TYR A 104 6.50 -5.90 21.87
C TYR A 104 5.42 -6.35 22.88
N ASP A 105 4.55 -5.44 23.27
CA ASP A 105 3.40 -5.68 24.14
C ASP A 105 2.27 -4.70 23.80
N ALA A 106 1.04 -5.09 24.18
CA ALA A 106 -0.17 -4.32 23.88
C ALA A 106 -0.15 -2.93 24.54
N ASP A 107 0.29 -2.84 25.79
CA ASP A 107 0.25 -1.59 26.55
C ASP A 107 1.22 -0.55 25.99
N SER A 108 2.42 -0.97 25.57
CA SER A 108 3.36 -0.05 24.91
C SER A 108 2.86 0.44 23.56
N ALA A 109 2.16 -0.42 22.80
CA ALA A 109 1.54 -0.03 21.55
C ALA A 109 0.42 1.00 21.75
N VAL A 110 -0.47 0.76 22.73
CA VAL A 110 -1.56 1.68 23.08
C VAL A 110 -1.01 3.04 23.51
N ARG A 111 -0.04 3.06 24.45
CA ARG A 111 0.61 4.32 24.87
C ARG A 111 1.28 5.07 23.72
N THR A 112 1.89 4.33 22.79
CA THR A 112 2.50 4.95 21.60
C THR A 112 1.46 5.61 20.68
N CYS A 113 0.30 4.97 20.50
CA CYS A 113 -0.81 5.58 19.74
C CYS A 113 -1.38 6.81 20.44
N GLN A 114 -1.53 6.77 21.79
CA GLN A 114 -1.99 7.93 22.57
C GLN A 114 -1.03 9.10 22.44
N LEU A 115 0.28 8.86 22.56
CA LEU A 115 1.31 9.88 22.33
C LEU A 115 1.23 10.44 20.90
N ALA A 116 1.05 9.58 19.90
CA ALA A 116 0.89 10.02 18.51
C ALA A 116 -0.31 10.95 18.34
N ARG A 117 -1.44 10.64 18.95
CA ARG A 117 -2.65 11.48 18.95
C ARG A 117 -2.40 12.86 19.55
N GLU A 118 -1.66 12.94 20.66
CA GLU A 118 -1.27 14.21 21.27
C GLU A 118 -0.34 15.04 20.36
N LEU A 119 0.66 14.39 19.75
CA LEU A 119 1.63 15.06 18.88
C LEU A 119 1.07 15.50 17.51
N LEU A 120 -0.05 14.91 17.09
CA LEU A 120 -0.69 15.14 15.79
C LEU A 120 -2.09 15.78 15.94
N ASP A 121 -2.25 16.69 16.89
CA ASP A 121 -3.44 17.51 17.08
C ASP A 121 -4.75 16.72 17.17
N GLY A 122 -4.74 15.60 17.89
CA GLY A 122 -5.92 14.78 18.13
C GLY A 122 -6.27 13.81 17.01
N ARG A 123 -5.44 13.65 15.98
CA ARG A 123 -5.68 12.68 14.88
C ARG A 123 -5.71 11.26 15.42
N SER A 124 -6.73 10.51 15.02
CA SER A 124 -7.01 9.16 15.53
C SER A 124 -6.53 8.03 14.61
N LEU A 125 -6.11 8.32 13.37
CA LEU A 125 -5.63 7.31 12.44
C LEU A 125 -4.26 6.78 12.88
N VAL A 126 -4.14 5.45 13.03
CA VAL A 126 -2.90 4.80 13.46
C VAL A 126 -2.67 3.48 12.73
N LYS A 127 -1.41 3.13 12.52
CA LYS A 127 -0.99 1.78 12.11
C LYS A 127 -0.53 1.02 13.35
N LEU A 128 -1.29 0.00 13.73
CA LEU A 128 -0.97 -0.84 14.89
C LEU A 128 -0.06 -1.99 14.47
N GLU A 129 1.03 -2.15 15.20
CA GLU A 129 2.02 -3.21 15.06
C GLU A 129 2.49 -3.63 16.45
N VAL A 130 2.27 -4.89 16.85
CA VAL A 130 2.85 -5.48 18.07
C VAL A 130 3.68 -6.68 17.65
N LEU A 131 4.98 -6.65 17.90
CA LEU A 131 5.93 -7.67 17.46
C LEU A 131 6.06 -8.80 18.49
N GLY A 132 6.02 -10.05 18.03
CA GLY A 132 6.18 -11.22 18.87
C GLY A 132 7.63 -11.72 18.96
N ASP A 133 8.41 -11.50 17.90
CA ASP A 133 9.78 -12.00 17.84
C ASP A 133 10.76 -10.97 17.24
N LYS A 134 11.89 -10.76 17.92
CA LYS A 134 12.90 -9.76 17.54
C LYS A 134 13.67 -10.11 16.27
N LYS A 135 13.77 -11.38 15.92
CA LYS A 135 14.55 -11.83 14.77
C LYS A 135 13.71 -11.85 13.49
N THR A 136 12.48 -12.31 13.57
CA THR A 136 11.60 -12.45 12.42
C THR A 136 10.65 -11.27 12.24
N LEU A 137 10.40 -10.50 13.30
CA LEU A 137 9.46 -9.37 13.35
C LEU A 137 8.03 -9.77 12.96
N TYR A 138 7.66 -11.04 13.17
CA TYR A 138 6.28 -11.48 13.06
C TYR A 138 5.43 -10.82 14.15
N PRO A 139 4.17 -10.48 13.86
CA PRO A 139 3.27 -9.90 14.85
C PRO A 139 2.90 -10.92 15.95
N ASP A 140 2.80 -10.45 17.18
CA ASP A 140 2.11 -11.16 18.26
C ASP A 140 0.61 -10.94 18.10
N ILE A 141 -0.09 -11.92 17.57
CA ILE A 141 -1.51 -11.81 17.27
C ILE A 141 -2.35 -11.60 18.54
N THR A 142 -2.00 -12.25 19.66
CA THR A 142 -2.74 -12.11 20.92
C THR A 142 -2.61 -10.69 21.47
N ALA A 143 -1.39 -10.18 21.55
CA ALA A 143 -1.14 -8.81 22.01
C ALA A 143 -1.69 -7.76 21.02
N THR A 144 -1.69 -8.06 19.71
CA THR A 144 -2.28 -7.18 18.69
C THR A 144 -3.80 -7.09 18.83
N LEU A 145 -4.50 -8.23 19.10
CA LEU A 145 -5.94 -8.23 19.37
C LEU A 145 -6.27 -7.39 20.61
N GLU A 146 -5.55 -7.60 21.71
CA GLU A 146 -5.73 -6.84 22.95
C GLU A 146 -5.53 -5.33 22.72
N ALA A 147 -4.47 -4.94 22.02
CA ALA A 147 -4.22 -3.54 21.70
C ALA A 147 -5.31 -2.95 20.79
N THR A 148 -5.78 -3.74 19.80
CA THR A 148 -6.87 -3.33 18.88
C THR A 148 -8.13 -3.01 19.66
N GLU A 149 -8.59 -3.90 20.55
CA GLU A 149 -9.80 -3.68 21.36
C GLU A 149 -9.71 -2.41 22.20
N LYS A 150 -8.55 -2.17 22.85
CA LYS A 150 -8.31 -0.96 23.64
C LYS A 150 -8.35 0.31 22.78
N LEU A 151 -7.68 0.29 21.61
CA LEU A 151 -7.59 1.44 20.72
C LEU A 151 -8.94 1.79 20.06
N ILE A 152 -9.69 0.80 19.59
CA ILE A 152 -11.04 1.01 19.03
C ILE A 152 -11.97 1.61 20.09
N LYS A 153 -11.93 1.07 21.32
CA LYS A 153 -12.72 1.62 22.43
C LYS A 153 -12.34 3.06 22.77
N ASP A 154 -11.06 3.43 22.60
CA ASP A 154 -10.54 4.78 22.81
C ASP A 154 -10.72 5.72 21.60
N GLY A 155 -11.48 5.27 20.58
CA GLY A 155 -11.87 6.05 19.40
C GLY A 155 -10.78 6.19 18.32
N PHE A 156 -9.80 5.30 18.30
CA PHE A 156 -8.81 5.26 17.20
C PHE A 156 -9.36 4.59 15.95
N GLN A 157 -8.90 5.06 14.79
CA GLN A 157 -9.06 4.44 13.49
C GLN A 157 -7.85 3.56 13.22
N VAL A 158 -8.01 2.25 13.40
CA VAL A 158 -6.88 1.31 13.39
C VAL A 158 -6.72 0.66 12.03
N MET A 159 -5.54 0.82 11.42
CA MET A 159 -5.01 -0.01 10.35
C MET A 159 -4.08 -1.04 10.99
N VAL A 160 -4.37 -2.34 10.90
CA VAL A 160 -3.66 -3.35 11.68
C VAL A 160 -2.68 -4.17 10.85
N TYR A 161 -1.39 -4.18 11.23
CA TYR A 161 -0.40 -5.12 10.71
C TYR A 161 -0.63 -6.49 11.30
N THR A 162 -0.75 -7.51 10.44
CA THR A 162 -1.06 -8.88 10.83
C THR A 162 -0.32 -9.91 9.97
N THR A 163 -0.45 -11.18 10.34
CA THR A 163 -0.03 -12.30 9.48
C THR A 163 -0.95 -12.42 8.25
N ASP A 164 -0.55 -13.27 7.32
CA ASP A 164 -1.36 -13.65 6.14
C ASP A 164 -2.41 -14.73 6.46
N ASP A 165 -2.83 -14.85 7.72
CA ASP A 165 -3.90 -15.74 8.15
C ASP A 165 -5.28 -15.12 7.85
N PRO A 166 -6.11 -15.72 6.96
CA PRO A 166 -7.42 -15.18 6.61
C PRO A 166 -8.40 -15.12 7.78
N VAL A 167 -8.29 -16.05 8.75
CA VAL A 167 -9.16 -16.07 9.93
C VAL A 167 -8.84 -14.89 10.85
N MET A 168 -7.56 -14.60 11.05
CA MET A 168 -7.12 -13.47 11.86
C MET A 168 -7.41 -12.14 11.18
N ALA A 169 -7.22 -12.03 9.87
CA ALA A 169 -7.61 -10.84 9.11
C ALA A 169 -9.10 -10.50 9.29
N LYS A 170 -9.98 -11.51 9.17
CA LYS A 170 -11.41 -11.34 9.41
C LYS A 170 -11.74 -10.93 10.84
N ARG A 171 -11.06 -11.50 11.82
CA ARG A 171 -11.26 -11.16 13.22
C ARG A 171 -10.89 -9.71 13.54
N PHE A 172 -9.82 -9.18 12.95
CA PHE A 172 -9.46 -7.77 13.10
C PHE A 172 -10.50 -6.83 12.46
N GLU A 173 -11.04 -7.19 11.30
CA GLU A 173 -12.16 -6.46 10.70
C GLU A 173 -13.39 -6.45 11.64
N GLU A 174 -13.76 -7.60 12.20
CA GLU A 174 -14.90 -7.74 13.13
C GLU A 174 -14.72 -6.94 14.43
N LEU A 175 -13.48 -6.71 14.87
CA LEU A 175 -13.16 -5.82 15.98
C LEU A 175 -13.33 -4.34 15.63
N GLY A 176 -13.44 -3.98 14.34
CA GLY A 176 -13.64 -2.61 13.88
C GLY A 176 -12.39 -1.94 13.30
N CYS A 177 -11.35 -2.70 12.94
CA CYS A 177 -10.25 -2.15 12.15
C CYS A 177 -10.76 -1.60 10.83
N ILE A 178 -10.28 -0.41 10.43
CA ILE A 178 -10.68 0.24 9.19
C ILE A 178 -9.88 -0.23 7.97
N ALA A 179 -8.80 -0.96 8.19
CA ALA A 179 -8.03 -1.67 7.17
C ALA A 179 -7.25 -2.83 7.81
N VAL A 180 -7.05 -3.91 7.06
CA VAL A 180 -6.17 -5.02 7.44
C VAL A 180 -4.93 -5.03 6.56
N MET A 181 -3.77 -5.24 7.19
CA MET A 181 -2.48 -5.12 6.54
C MET A 181 -1.66 -6.40 6.71
N PRO A 182 -1.99 -7.46 5.92
CA PRO A 182 -1.27 -8.72 5.99
C PRO A 182 0.16 -8.58 5.47
N LEU A 183 1.11 -9.26 6.10
CA LEU A 183 2.46 -9.37 5.58
C LEU A 183 2.52 -10.24 4.32
N ALA A 184 3.35 -9.87 3.36
CA ALA A 184 3.71 -10.74 2.23
C ALA A 184 4.86 -11.68 2.62
N ALA A 185 5.80 -11.18 3.43
CA ALA A 185 6.96 -11.85 4.00
C ALA A 185 7.45 -11.03 5.21
N PRO A 186 8.41 -11.52 6.01
CA PRO A 186 8.93 -10.77 7.16
C PRO A 186 9.38 -9.35 6.80
N ILE A 187 9.20 -8.41 7.74
CA ILE A 187 9.60 -7.00 7.59
C ILE A 187 11.05 -6.90 7.13
N GLY A 188 11.29 -6.15 6.05
CA GLY A 188 12.63 -5.89 5.51
C GLY A 188 13.29 -7.08 4.81
N SER A 189 12.57 -8.19 4.61
CA SER A 189 13.14 -9.38 3.97
C SER A 189 13.27 -9.29 2.45
N GLY A 190 12.42 -8.51 1.79
CA GLY A 190 12.39 -8.40 0.33
C GLY A 190 12.06 -9.71 -0.40
N LEU A 191 11.41 -10.67 0.28
CA LEU A 191 11.12 -12.01 -0.26
C LEU A 191 9.87 -12.05 -1.17
N GLY A 192 9.15 -10.94 -1.29
CA GLY A 192 7.93 -10.82 -2.09
C GLY A 192 6.74 -11.55 -1.49
N ILE A 193 5.71 -11.78 -2.30
CA ILE A 193 4.47 -12.44 -1.89
C ILE A 193 4.72 -13.94 -1.74
N ARG A 194 4.84 -14.43 -0.51
CA ARG A 194 5.16 -15.86 -0.24
C ARG A 194 3.95 -16.75 -0.29
N ASN A 195 2.78 -16.23 0.06
CA ASN A 195 1.53 -16.99 0.07
C ASN A 195 0.42 -16.23 -0.67
N PRO A 196 0.43 -16.22 -2.00
CA PRO A 196 -0.57 -15.51 -2.80
C PRO A 196 -1.98 -16.08 -2.62
N TYR A 197 -2.11 -17.34 -2.20
CA TYR A 197 -3.41 -17.97 -1.91
C TYR A 197 -4.08 -17.29 -0.72
N ASN A 198 -3.36 -17.15 0.40
CA ASN A 198 -3.92 -16.53 1.60
C ASN A 198 -4.23 -15.05 1.38
N ILE A 199 -3.33 -14.30 0.72
CA ILE A 199 -3.58 -12.89 0.40
C ILE A 199 -4.87 -12.74 -0.42
N ARG A 200 -5.05 -13.56 -1.46
CA ARG A 200 -6.29 -13.56 -2.26
C ARG A 200 -7.50 -13.91 -1.41
N THR A 201 -7.41 -14.93 -0.56
CA THR A 201 -8.50 -15.34 0.32
C THR A 201 -8.90 -14.20 1.28
N ILE A 202 -7.93 -13.45 1.80
CA ILE A 202 -8.20 -12.26 2.61
C ILE A 202 -8.96 -11.22 1.78
N VAL A 203 -8.45 -10.87 0.60
CA VAL A 203 -9.08 -9.88 -0.30
C VAL A 203 -10.53 -10.26 -0.65
N GLU A 204 -10.77 -11.54 -1.00
CA GLU A 204 -12.11 -12.03 -1.38
C GLU A 204 -13.14 -11.99 -0.24
N ASN A 205 -12.70 -12.02 1.02
CA ASN A 205 -13.57 -12.09 2.20
C ASN A 205 -13.60 -10.80 3.05
N ALA A 206 -12.74 -9.83 2.75
CA ALA A 206 -12.70 -8.57 3.49
C ALA A 206 -13.78 -7.59 3.02
N ASN A 207 -14.34 -6.82 3.97
CA ASN A 207 -15.22 -5.68 3.70
C ASN A 207 -14.53 -4.34 4.02
N VAL A 208 -13.26 -4.39 4.42
CA VAL A 208 -12.38 -3.24 4.64
C VAL A 208 -11.18 -3.34 3.69
N PRO A 209 -10.51 -2.24 3.38
CA PRO A 209 -9.30 -2.26 2.55
C PRO A 209 -8.25 -3.26 3.04
N VAL A 210 -7.69 -4.00 2.11
CA VAL A 210 -6.58 -4.93 2.33
C VAL A 210 -5.32 -4.36 1.69
N LEU A 211 -4.32 -4.04 2.52
CA LEU A 211 -3.06 -3.49 2.05
C LEU A 211 -1.92 -4.45 2.41
N VAL A 212 -1.15 -4.90 1.43
CA VAL A 212 0.06 -5.67 1.74
C VAL A 212 1.05 -4.77 2.47
N ASP A 213 1.53 -5.25 3.61
CA ASP A 213 2.54 -4.57 4.43
C ASP A 213 3.68 -5.53 4.73
N ALA A 214 4.90 -5.10 4.53
CA ALA A 214 6.12 -5.89 4.70
C ALA A 214 6.40 -6.95 3.61
N GLY A 215 7.67 -7.23 3.41
CA GLY A 215 8.15 -8.29 2.53
C GLY A 215 8.30 -7.93 1.06
N VAL A 216 7.69 -6.85 0.57
CA VAL A 216 7.90 -6.35 -0.79
C VAL A 216 9.35 -5.89 -0.95
N GLY A 217 10.03 -6.39 -1.98
CA GLY A 217 11.44 -6.10 -2.25
C GLY A 217 11.69 -5.34 -3.55
N THR A 218 10.78 -5.46 -4.52
CA THR A 218 10.93 -4.81 -5.84
C THR A 218 9.57 -4.57 -6.51
N ALA A 219 9.59 -3.89 -7.64
CA ALA A 219 8.41 -3.49 -8.41
C ALA A 219 7.50 -4.67 -8.78
N SER A 220 8.06 -5.83 -9.18
CA SER A 220 7.25 -7.02 -9.49
C SER A 220 6.44 -7.54 -8.30
N ASP A 221 6.97 -7.48 -7.08
CA ASP A 221 6.25 -7.91 -5.89
C ASP A 221 5.05 -7.00 -5.62
N ALA A 222 5.22 -5.68 -5.79
CA ALA A 222 4.16 -4.69 -5.66
C ALA A 222 3.06 -4.91 -6.72
N THR A 223 3.45 -5.16 -7.98
CA THR A 223 2.52 -5.50 -9.05
C THR A 223 1.71 -6.75 -8.73
N ILE A 224 2.36 -7.82 -8.25
CA ILE A 224 1.69 -9.07 -7.86
C ILE A 224 0.66 -8.82 -6.74
N ALA A 225 0.99 -8.01 -5.73
CA ALA A 225 0.03 -7.67 -4.68
C ALA A 225 -1.23 -7.01 -5.25
N MET A 226 -1.05 -6.05 -6.16
CA MET A 226 -2.16 -5.37 -6.80
C MET A 226 -2.97 -6.26 -7.74
N GLU A 227 -2.31 -7.16 -8.49
CA GLU A 227 -2.97 -8.17 -9.36
C GLU A 227 -3.77 -9.21 -8.54
N LEU A 228 -3.40 -9.47 -7.28
CA LEU A 228 -4.18 -10.30 -6.36
C LEU A 228 -5.46 -9.60 -5.87
N GLY A 229 -5.61 -8.31 -6.14
CA GLY A 229 -6.78 -7.52 -5.76
C GLY A 229 -6.62 -6.71 -4.47
N CYS A 230 -5.40 -6.62 -3.92
CA CYS A 230 -5.16 -5.74 -2.78
C CYS A 230 -5.51 -4.29 -3.11
N ASP A 231 -5.96 -3.54 -2.11
CA ASP A 231 -6.35 -2.13 -2.28
C ASP A 231 -5.15 -1.20 -2.29
N GLY A 232 -4.03 -1.64 -1.73
CA GLY A 232 -2.78 -0.88 -1.73
C GLY A 232 -1.61 -1.70 -1.20
N VAL A 233 -0.44 -1.05 -1.17
CA VAL A 233 0.79 -1.62 -0.61
C VAL A 233 1.49 -0.56 0.22
N LEU A 234 1.91 -0.93 1.42
CA LEU A 234 2.82 -0.13 2.23
C LEU A 234 4.23 -0.70 2.11
N MET A 235 5.20 0.17 1.83
CA MET A 235 6.60 -0.23 1.78
C MET A 235 7.53 0.87 2.29
N ASN A 236 8.68 0.46 2.82
CA ASN A 236 9.74 1.37 3.21
C ASN A 236 11.10 0.85 2.76
N THR A 237 11.56 -0.28 3.31
CA THR A 237 12.91 -0.84 3.11
C THR A 237 13.21 -1.07 1.63
N ALA A 238 12.27 -1.55 0.83
CA ALA A 238 12.44 -1.79 -0.60
C ALA A 238 12.83 -0.51 -1.37
N ILE A 239 12.36 0.64 -0.92
CA ILE A 239 12.71 1.94 -1.50
C ILE A 239 14.00 2.46 -0.85
N ALA A 240 14.03 2.57 0.47
CA ALA A 240 15.11 3.24 1.20
C ALA A 240 16.48 2.55 1.05
N GLU A 241 16.52 1.21 0.96
CA GLU A 241 17.75 0.44 0.79
C GLU A 241 18.10 0.14 -0.68
N ALA A 242 17.33 0.63 -1.65
CA ALA A 242 17.70 0.55 -3.04
C ALA A 242 18.95 1.40 -3.33
N LYS A 243 19.76 1.00 -4.32
CA LYS A 243 20.92 1.78 -4.75
C LYS A 243 20.57 3.21 -5.15
N ASN A 244 19.36 3.42 -5.66
CA ASN A 244 18.78 4.72 -5.97
C ASN A 244 17.35 4.77 -5.44
N PRO A 245 17.10 5.27 -4.20
CA PRO A 245 15.79 5.29 -3.58
C PRO A 245 14.75 6.09 -4.37
N VAL A 246 15.12 7.23 -4.93
CA VAL A 246 14.20 8.08 -5.70
C VAL A 246 13.71 7.38 -6.97
N LEU A 247 14.64 6.72 -7.70
CA LEU A 247 14.28 5.94 -8.88
C LEU A 247 13.41 4.72 -8.52
N MET A 248 13.73 4.04 -7.41
CA MET A 248 12.92 2.91 -6.93
C MET A 248 11.53 3.36 -6.51
N ALA A 249 11.38 4.49 -5.83
CA ALA A 249 10.08 5.06 -5.48
C ALA A 249 9.21 5.30 -6.73
N SER A 250 9.79 5.89 -7.78
CA SER A 250 9.11 6.07 -9.07
C SER A 250 8.75 4.73 -9.74
N ALA A 251 9.61 3.71 -9.64
CA ALA A 251 9.33 2.38 -10.17
C ALA A 251 8.17 1.70 -9.42
N MET A 252 8.15 1.82 -8.09
CA MET A 252 7.07 1.27 -7.24
C MET A 252 5.72 1.92 -7.54
N LYS A 253 5.67 3.25 -7.74
CA LYS A 253 4.45 3.95 -8.19
C LYS A 253 3.89 3.30 -9.45
N LYS A 254 4.70 3.17 -10.49
CA LYS A 254 4.30 2.56 -11.77
C LYS A 254 3.86 1.11 -11.62
N ALA A 255 4.51 0.35 -10.72
CA ALA A 255 4.18 -1.04 -10.43
C ALA A 255 2.78 -1.17 -9.80
N ILE A 256 2.46 -0.30 -8.85
CA ILE A 256 1.14 -0.22 -8.21
C ILE A 256 0.06 0.14 -9.23
N GLU A 257 0.30 1.17 -10.04
CA GLU A 257 -0.62 1.61 -11.10
C GLU A 257 -0.87 0.47 -12.10
N ALA A 258 0.19 -0.12 -12.66
CA ALA A 258 0.09 -1.21 -13.63
C ALA A 258 -0.61 -2.46 -13.07
N GLY A 259 -0.30 -2.85 -11.83
CA GLY A 259 -0.93 -3.99 -11.17
C GLY A 259 -2.43 -3.76 -10.93
N ARG A 260 -2.83 -2.55 -10.53
CA ARG A 260 -4.24 -2.20 -10.36
C ARG A 260 -5.00 -2.19 -11.68
N GLU A 261 -4.42 -1.60 -12.72
CA GLU A 261 -4.99 -1.61 -14.07
C GLU A 261 -5.17 -3.04 -14.60
N ALA A 262 -4.17 -3.92 -14.40
CA ALA A 262 -4.24 -5.32 -14.79
C ALA A 262 -5.33 -6.09 -14.03
N TYR A 263 -5.49 -5.81 -12.73
CA TYR A 263 -6.58 -6.38 -11.92
C TYR A 263 -7.96 -5.97 -12.45
N LEU A 264 -8.17 -4.67 -12.68
CA LEU A 264 -9.42 -4.11 -13.18
C LEU A 264 -9.75 -4.54 -14.62
N ALA A 265 -8.72 -4.70 -15.45
CA ALA A 265 -8.87 -5.20 -16.82
C ALA A 265 -9.29 -6.66 -16.87
N GLY A 266 -8.96 -7.41 -15.85
CA GLY A 266 -9.22 -8.84 -15.78
C GLY A 266 -8.18 -9.68 -16.53
N ARG A 267 -7.64 -10.65 -15.85
CA ARG A 267 -6.63 -11.56 -16.39
C ARG A 267 -7.26 -12.57 -17.36
N MET A 268 -6.60 -12.84 -18.50
CA MET A 268 -7.01 -13.97 -19.35
C MET A 268 -6.96 -15.31 -18.58
N PRO A 269 -7.86 -16.25 -18.88
CA PRO A 269 -7.85 -17.59 -18.27
C PRO A 269 -6.52 -18.31 -18.52
N ARG A 270 -5.99 -18.97 -17.49
CA ARG A 270 -4.88 -19.89 -17.65
C ARG A 270 -5.35 -21.13 -18.43
N ARG A 271 -4.54 -21.59 -19.39
CA ARG A 271 -4.83 -22.76 -20.22
C ARG A 271 -3.72 -23.79 -20.02
N ALA A 272 -4.09 -25.06 -19.98
CA ALA A 272 -3.11 -26.15 -19.88
C ALA A 272 -2.32 -26.35 -21.17
N TYR A 273 -2.89 -25.98 -22.31
CA TYR A 273 -2.28 -26.12 -23.63
C TYR A 273 -2.19 -24.79 -24.36
N ALA A 274 -1.30 -24.74 -25.35
CA ALA A 274 -1.13 -23.58 -26.20
C ALA A 274 -2.44 -23.24 -26.95
N SER A 275 -2.67 -21.96 -27.18
CA SER A 275 -3.70 -21.44 -28.06
C SER A 275 -3.03 -20.47 -29.02
N ALA A 276 -3.11 -20.75 -30.32
CA ALA A 276 -2.47 -19.92 -31.33
C ALA A 276 -3.05 -18.50 -31.30
N SER A 277 -2.18 -17.49 -31.37
CA SER A 277 -2.56 -16.07 -31.43
C SER A 277 -3.03 -15.65 -32.84
N SER A 278 -2.71 -16.44 -33.86
CA SER A 278 -3.19 -16.28 -35.23
C SER A 278 -3.83 -17.60 -35.70
N PRO A 279 -4.81 -17.56 -36.60
CA PRO A 279 -5.36 -18.77 -37.20
C PRO A 279 -4.24 -19.64 -37.81
N ILE A 280 -4.22 -20.95 -37.46
CA ILE A 280 -3.27 -21.91 -38.02
C ILE A 280 -3.80 -22.45 -39.35
N ASP A 281 -5.13 -22.57 -39.44
CA ASP A 281 -5.83 -23.05 -40.63
C ASP A 281 -6.43 -21.89 -41.41
N GLY A 282 -5.97 -21.70 -42.65
CA GLY A 282 -6.44 -20.70 -43.58
C GLY A 282 -5.29 -19.83 -44.09
N SER A 283 -4.75 -20.20 -45.22
CA SER A 283 -3.92 -19.27 -45.99
C SER A 283 -4.83 -18.16 -46.53
N PHE A 284 -4.48 -16.92 -46.28
CA PHE A 284 -5.06 -15.76 -46.97
C PHE A 284 -4.51 -15.58 -48.40
N PHE A 285 -3.88 -16.63 -48.95
CA PHE A 285 -3.26 -16.63 -50.26
C PHE A 285 -3.76 -17.81 -51.12
#